data_f985795183fccea28f4f6290c8ec318d
#
_entry.id   f985795183fccea28f4f6290c8ec318d
#
_cell.length_a   1.000
_cell.length_b   1.000
_cell.length_c   1.000
_cell.angle_alpha   90.00
_cell.angle_beta   90.00
_cell.angle_gamma   90.00
#
_symmetry.space_group_name_H-M   'P 1'
#
loop_
_entity.id
_entity.type
_entity.pdbx_description
1 polymer ?
#
loop_
_entity_poly.entity_id
_entity_poly.type
_entity_poly.pdbx_seq_one_letter_code
_entity_poly.pdbx_strand_id
1 'polypeptide(L)'
;MNRPSRRDFLRSTGAGVVGRALAPRLLNATPVVRGSMRIGIIGSGAMGGATGLQWARAGHEILFSSRNPQELTELVGQAGSRARAGYPQEAATFGTVVLIAVPYGALPQVGRDYAALMAGKIVIDCGNPRADRDGPMADDAVARGTGVTSAEYLPGVRLVRAFNCMSAQQMEREAHRADPKIGVPIASDDQEAIRVTSELVVDSGFDPVVVGGLARAREFDRGTPVYVRGLTAAQLREALRLN
;
A
#
# COMPACT_ATOMS: atom_id res chain seq x y z
N MET A 1 52.30 -72.01 32.63
CA MET A 1 52.56 -70.58 32.58
C MET A 1 52.88 -70.26 31.14
N ASN A 2 51.94 -69.83 30.33
CA ASN A 2 52.18 -69.43 28.95
C ASN A 2 51.34 -68.14 28.74
N ARG A 3 52.02 -67.02 28.46
CA ARG A 3 51.43 -65.72 28.17
C ARG A 3 50.93 -65.68 26.75
N PRO A 4 49.75 -65.25 26.44
CA PRO A 4 49.25 -65.06 25.06
C PRO A 4 49.88 -63.81 24.39
N SER A 5 50.22 -64.03 23.13
CA SER A 5 50.89 -63.11 22.23
C SER A 5 50.03 -61.91 21.79
N ARG A 6 50.71 -60.80 21.54
CA ARG A 6 50.12 -59.48 21.19
C ARG A 6 49.47 -59.43 19.80
N ARG A 7 49.05 -60.53 19.19
CA ARG A 7 48.57 -60.57 17.77
C ARG A 7 47.07 -60.81 17.58
N ASP A 8 46.28 -61.00 18.68
CA ASP A 8 44.88 -61.35 18.52
C ASP A 8 43.90 -60.17 18.83
N PHE A 9 44.37 -58.93 18.82
CA PHE A 9 43.57 -57.76 19.17
C PHE A 9 43.20 -56.85 17.98
N LEU A 10 43.15 -57.34 16.79
CA LEU A 10 42.77 -56.54 15.61
C LEU A 10 41.75 -57.27 14.74
N ARG A 11 40.56 -57.54 15.24
CA ARG A 11 39.36 -57.85 14.43
C ARG A 11 38.09 -57.66 15.27
N SER A 12 37.68 -56.38 15.47
CA SER A 12 36.31 -56.03 15.73
C SER A 12 35.98 -54.85 14.87
N THR A 13 35.35 -55.15 13.74
CA THR A 13 34.77 -54.20 12.82
C THR A 13 33.61 -53.47 13.47
N GLY A 14 33.87 -52.28 13.93
CA GLY A 14 32.82 -51.34 14.34
C GLY A 14 32.13 -50.78 13.10
N ALA A 15 30.87 -51.14 12.88
CA ALA A 15 29.99 -50.51 11.89
C ALA A 15 29.69 -49.09 12.32
N GLY A 16 30.37 -48.11 11.73
CA GLY A 16 30.11 -46.71 11.89
C GLY A 16 28.76 -46.35 11.23
N VAL A 17 27.74 -46.07 12.01
CA VAL A 17 26.51 -45.46 11.53
C VAL A 17 26.84 -44.01 11.15
N VAL A 18 26.97 -43.72 9.87
CA VAL A 18 27.05 -42.35 9.32
C VAL A 18 25.69 -41.71 9.46
N GLY A 19 25.47 -41.00 10.54
CA GLY A 19 24.33 -40.14 10.72
C GLY A 19 24.35 -39.03 9.65
N ARG A 20 23.53 -39.18 8.64
CA ARG A 20 23.28 -38.14 7.63
C ARG A 20 22.46 -37.04 8.33
N ALA A 21 23.11 -35.94 8.75
CA ALA A 21 22.46 -34.75 9.21
C ALA A 21 21.58 -34.20 8.08
N LEU A 22 20.27 -34.31 8.21
CA LEU A 22 19.31 -33.63 7.37
C LEU A 22 19.40 -32.14 7.69
N ALA A 23 20.12 -31.39 6.86
CA ALA A 23 20.05 -29.93 6.90
C ALA A 23 18.58 -29.50 6.70
N PRO A 24 18.07 -28.55 7.50
CA PRO A 24 16.72 -28.03 7.28
C PRO A 24 16.65 -27.42 5.88
N ARG A 25 15.85 -28.02 5.04
CA ARG A 25 15.50 -27.48 3.73
C ARG A 25 14.76 -26.18 4.00
N LEU A 26 15.42 -25.04 3.77
CA LEU A 26 14.74 -23.74 3.67
C LEU A 26 13.66 -23.92 2.60
N LEU A 27 12.40 -24.00 3.03
CA LEU A 27 11.26 -23.92 2.15
C LEU A 27 11.34 -22.53 1.52
N ASN A 28 11.87 -22.46 0.30
CA ASN A 28 11.71 -21.29 -0.55
C ASN A 28 10.20 -21.11 -0.70
N ALA A 29 9.63 -20.18 0.04
CA ALA A 29 8.26 -19.75 -0.17
C ALA A 29 8.18 -19.32 -1.63
N THR A 30 7.47 -20.09 -2.44
CA THR A 30 7.15 -19.72 -3.82
C THR A 30 6.51 -18.34 -3.75
N PRO A 31 7.02 -17.33 -4.47
CA PRO A 31 6.37 -16.03 -4.45
C PRO A 31 4.93 -16.26 -4.94
N VAL A 32 3.96 -15.90 -4.10
CA VAL A 32 2.57 -15.86 -4.49
C VAL A 32 2.51 -14.83 -5.62
N VAL A 33 2.31 -15.29 -6.85
CA VAL A 33 2.10 -14.40 -8.00
C VAL A 33 0.75 -13.73 -7.75
N ARG A 34 0.79 -12.56 -7.12
CA ARG A 34 -0.39 -11.71 -6.97
C ARG A 34 -0.79 -11.24 -8.35
N GLY A 35 -2.09 -11.34 -8.66
CA GLY A 35 -2.57 -10.95 -9.98
C GLY A 35 -2.29 -9.46 -10.25
N SER A 36 -1.79 -9.14 -11.44
CA SER A 36 -1.65 -7.75 -11.89
C SER A 36 -3.00 -7.05 -11.90
N MET A 37 -3.08 -5.85 -11.32
CA MET A 37 -4.29 -5.02 -11.30
C MET A 37 -4.13 -3.85 -12.28
N ARG A 38 -5.25 -3.38 -12.82
CA ARG A 38 -5.30 -2.10 -13.55
C ARG A 38 -5.63 -1.00 -12.56
N ILE A 39 -4.71 -0.05 -12.39
CA ILE A 39 -4.84 1.04 -11.42
C ILE A 39 -4.85 2.37 -12.16
N GLY A 40 -5.96 3.11 -12.00
CA GLY A 40 -6.05 4.48 -12.46
C GLY A 40 -5.64 5.46 -11.36
N ILE A 41 -4.82 6.46 -11.68
CA ILE A 41 -4.40 7.48 -10.72
C ILE A 41 -4.94 8.83 -11.15
N ILE A 42 -5.89 9.37 -10.40
CA ILE A 42 -6.42 10.72 -10.59
C ILE A 42 -5.55 11.68 -9.79
N GLY A 43 -4.69 12.42 -10.50
CA GLY A 43 -3.70 13.31 -9.90
C GLY A 43 -2.34 12.65 -9.70
N SER A 44 -1.48 12.73 -10.74
CA SER A 44 -0.13 12.15 -10.72
C SER A 44 0.93 13.18 -10.32
N GLY A 45 0.63 13.98 -9.28
CA GLY A 45 1.62 14.82 -8.60
C GLY A 45 2.55 13.99 -7.71
N ALA A 46 3.20 14.63 -6.72
CA ALA A 46 4.21 13.98 -5.88
C ALA A 46 3.69 12.67 -5.25
N MET A 47 2.52 12.68 -4.59
CA MET A 47 2.00 11.47 -3.92
C MET A 47 1.50 10.42 -4.92
N GLY A 48 0.68 10.81 -5.89
CA GLY A 48 0.15 9.88 -6.89
C GLY A 48 1.24 9.29 -7.78
N GLY A 49 2.23 10.09 -8.17
CA GLY A 49 3.40 9.64 -8.92
C GLY A 49 4.24 8.64 -8.12
N ALA A 50 4.64 9.00 -6.90
CA ALA A 50 5.45 8.12 -6.06
C ALA A 50 4.76 6.78 -5.76
N THR A 51 3.46 6.80 -5.44
CA THR A 51 2.69 5.58 -5.17
C THR A 51 2.55 4.72 -6.43
N GLY A 52 2.20 5.33 -7.56
CA GLY A 52 2.06 4.63 -8.84
C GLY A 52 3.36 3.99 -9.33
N LEU A 53 4.52 4.62 -9.08
CA LEU A 53 5.82 4.03 -9.39
C LEU A 53 6.07 2.73 -8.60
N GLN A 54 5.71 2.69 -7.30
CA GLN A 54 5.87 1.46 -6.52
C GLN A 54 4.98 0.34 -7.07
N TRP A 55 3.73 0.65 -7.40
CA TRP A 55 2.81 -0.33 -7.96
C TRP A 55 3.20 -0.80 -9.37
N ALA A 56 3.74 0.09 -10.21
CA ALA A 56 4.30 -0.30 -11.51
C ALA A 56 5.47 -1.29 -11.35
N ARG A 57 6.38 -1.03 -10.38
CA ARG A 57 7.50 -1.93 -10.04
C ARG A 57 7.02 -3.27 -9.49
N ALA A 58 5.90 -3.29 -8.77
CA ALA A 58 5.25 -4.51 -8.30
C ALA A 58 4.52 -5.30 -9.42
N GLY A 59 4.44 -4.73 -10.63
CA GLY A 59 3.91 -5.41 -11.82
C GLY A 59 2.46 -5.07 -12.16
N HIS A 60 1.86 -4.05 -11.53
CA HIS A 60 0.55 -3.56 -11.90
C HIS A 60 0.58 -2.71 -13.17
N GLU A 61 -0.57 -2.61 -13.84
CA GLU A 61 -0.76 -1.71 -14.98
C GLU A 61 -1.27 -0.36 -14.49
N ILE A 62 -0.52 0.72 -14.79
CA ILE A 62 -0.80 2.05 -14.25
C ILE A 62 -1.22 3.01 -15.36
N LEU A 63 -2.33 3.73 -15.14
CA LEU A 63 -2.64 4.92 -15.90
C LEU A 63 -2.48 6.13 -14.98
N PHE A 64 -1.37 6.85 -15.15
CA PHE A 64 -1.15 8.15 -14.52
C PHE A 64 -2.01 9.22 -15.20
N SER A 65 -2.69 10.07 -14.44
CA SER A 65 -3.46 11.13 -15.07
C SER A 65 -3.15 12.53 -14.54
N SER A 66 -3.27 13.47 -15.45
CA SER A 66 -3.14 14.91 -15.20
C SER A 66 -4.08 15.67 -16.15
N ARG A 67 -4.33 16.94 -15.84
CA ARG A 67 -4.98 17.86 -16.81
C ARG A 67 -4.10 18.11 -18.04
N ASN A 68 -2.79 17.90 -17.90
CA ASN A 68 -1.78 18.00 -18.95
C ASN A 68 -0.98 16.68 -19.04
N PRO A 69 -1.52 15.60 -19.64
CA PRO A 69 -0.86 14.28 -19.63
C PRO A 69 0.54 14.26 -20.25
N GLN A 70 0.85 15.19 -21.17
CA GLN A 70 2.16 15.34 -21.79
C GLN A 70 3.27 15.69 -20.79
N GLU A 71 2.95 16.28 -19.64
CA GLU A 71 3.89 16.57 -18.56
C GLU A 71 4.31 15.32 -17.76
N LEU A 72 3.62 14.19 -17.98
CA LEU A 72 3.87 12.92 -17.29
C LEU A 72 4.85 12.00 -18.01
N THR A 73 5.47 12.45 -19.12
CA THR A 73 6.35 11.62 -19.96
C THR A 73 7.51 11.01 -19.16
N GLU A 74 8.14 11.80 -18.32
CA GLU A 74 9.25 11.33 -17.47
C GLU A 74 8.77 10.29 -16.44
N LEU A 75 7.65 10.55 -15.77
CA LEU A 75 7.05 9.64 -14.80
C LEU A 75 6.69 8.28 -15.44
N VAL A 76 6.08 8.31 -16.63
CA VAL A 76 5.75 7.10 -17.40
C VAL A 76 7.03 6.35 -17.79
N GLY A 77 8.07 7.07 -18.24
CA GLY A 77 9.37 6.49 -18.54
C GLY A 77 10.00 5.75 -17.34
N GLN A 78 9.92 6.34 -16.15
CA GLN A 78 10.40 5.73 -14.90
C GLN A 78 9.58 4.49 -14.49
N ALA A 79 8.28 4.47 -14.78
CA ALA A 79 7.37 3.37 -14.45
C ALA A 79 7.49 2.19 -15.44
N GLY A 80 8.02 2.42 -16.65
CA GLY A 80 8.26 1.39 -17.66
C GLY A 80 7.02 1.03 -18.49
N SER A 81 7.10 -0.10 -19.21
CA SER A 81 6.13 -0.49 -20.25
C SER A 81 4.71 -0.81 -19.75
N ARG A 82 4.51 -0.96 -18.44
CA ARG A 82 3.19 -1.21 -17.85
C ARG A 82 2.46 0.07 -17.45
N ALA A 83 3.03 1.24 -17.75
CA ALA A 83 2.46 2.52 -17.42
C ALA A 83 2.19 3.36 -18.66
N ARG A 84 1.18 4.22 -18.56
CA ARG A 84 0.87 5.22 -19.56
C ARG A 84 0.30 6.48 -18.91
N ALA A 85 0.35 7.60 -19.64
CA ALA A 85 -0.32 8.84 -19.26
C ALA A 85 -1.68 8.93 -19.91
N GLY A 86 -2.58 9.72 -19.29
CA GLY A 86 -3.90 10.02 -19.82
C GLY A 86 -4.60 11.11 -19.02
N TYR A 87 -5.84 11.39 -19.38
CA TYR A 87 -6.71 12.31 -18.66
C TYR A 87 -7.38 11.64 -17.45
N PRO A 88 -7.88 12.41 -16.45
CA PRO A 88 -8.53 11.84 -15.26
C PRO A 88 -9.73 10.94 -15.59
N GLN A 89 -10.51 11.26 -16.61
CA GLN A 89 -11.62 10.42 -17.08
C GLN A 89 -11.13 9.05 -17.57
N GLU A 90 -9.98 9.00 -18.24
CA GLU A 90 -9.39 7.76 -18.73
C GLU A 90 -8.90 6.91 -17.54
N ALA A 91 -8.29 7.53 -16.53
CA ALA A 91 -7.87 6.84 -15.31
C ALA A 91 -9.06 6.26 -14.53
N ALA A 92 -10.13 7.03 -14.37
CA ALA A 92 -11.37 6.60 -13.75
C ALA A 92 -11.99 5.39 -14.48
N THR A 93 -11.93 5.39 -15.82
CA THR A 93 -12.46 4.30 -16.66
C THR A 93 -11.57 3.06 -16.65
N PHE A 94 -10.25 3.26 -16.77
CA PHE A 94 -9.24 2.19 -16.90
C PHE A 94 -9.10 1.33 -15.64
N GLY A 95 -9.01 1.97 -14.47
CA GLY A 95 -8.73 1.28 -13.21
C GLY A 95 -9.86 0.36 -12.77
N THR A 96 -9.53 -0.83 -12.31
CA THR A 96 -10.39 -1.63 -11.43
C THR A 96 -10.24 -1.13 -9.98
N VAL A 97 -9.10 -0.55 -9.68
CA VAL A 97 -8.82 0.26 -8.49
C VAL A 97 -8.45 1.67 -8.95
N VAL A 98 -8.92 2.69 -8.25
CA VAL A 98 -8.57 4.09 -8.55
C VAL A 98 -7.95 4.73 -7.31
N LEU A 99 -6.77 5.36 -7.47
CA LEU A 99 -6.20 6.23 -6.45
C LEU A 99 -6.57 7.67 -6.79
N ILE A 100 -7.13 8.39 -5.82
CA ILE A 100 -7.36 9.84 -5.90
C ILE A 100 -6.29 10.54 -5.05
N ALA A 101 -5.39 11.27 -5.73
CA ALA A 101 -4.26 11.98 -5.14
C ALA A 101 -4.22 13.45 -5.60
N VAL A 102 -5.37 14.11 -5.53
CA VAL A 102 -5.53 15.54 -5.82
C VAL A 102 -5.60 16.37 -4.53
N PRO A 103 -5.46 17.70 -4.59
CA PRO A 103 -5.84 18.57 -3.48
C PRO A 103 -7.27 18.26 -3.00
N TYR A 104 -7.48 18.18 -1.69
CA TYR A 104 -8.76 17.73 -1.13
C TYR A 104 -9.93 18.60 -1.60
N GLY A 105 -9.71 19.89 -1.78
CA GLY A 105 -10.70 20.83 -2.32
C GLY A 105 -11.20 20.50 -3.72
N ALA A 106 -10.46 19.70 -4.48
CA ALA A 106 -10.90 19.24 -5.80
C ALA A 106 -11.81 17.99 -5.74
N LEU A 107 -11.89 17.31 -4.59
CA LEU A 107 -12.61 16.03 -4.45
C LEU A 107 -14.10 16.13 -4.82
N PRO A 108 -14.85 17.19 -4.43
CA PRO A 108 -16.23 17.33 -4.86
C PRO A 108 -16.39 17.41 -6.38
N GLN A 109 -15.44 18.05 -7.08
CA GLN A 109 -15.45 18.12 -8.54
C GLN A 109 -15.14 16.77 -9.17
N VAL A 110 -14.14 16.05 -8.63
CA VAL A 110 -13.81 14.68 -9.06
C VAL A 110 -15.03 13.76 -8.94
N GLY A 111 -15.79 13.90 -7.85
CA GLY A 111 -17.02 13.12 -7.67
C GLY A 111 -18.08 13.46 -8.72
N ARG A 112 -18.34 14.74 -8.96
CA ARG A 112 -19.31 15.16 -9.99
C ARG A 112 -18.93 14.67 -11.39
N ASP A 113 -17.64 14.74 -11.73
CA ASP A 113 -17.19 14.43 -13.08
C ASP A 113 -17.01 12.92 -13.33
N TYR A 114 -16.60 12.15 -12.28
CA TYR A 114 -16.10 10.79 -12.51
C TYR A 114 -16.73 9.72 -11.60
N ALA A 115 -17.58 10.05 -10.60
CA ALA A 115 -18.15 9.03 -9.72
C ALA A 115 -18.91 7.93 -10.49
N ALA A 116 -19.64 8.30 -11.54
CA ALA A 116 -20.33 7.32 -12.40
C ALA A 116 -19.37 6.33 -13.08
N LEU A 117 -18.17 6.78 -13.48
CA LEU A 117 -17.14 5.91 -14.08
C LEU A 117 -16.43 5.02 -13.06
N MET A 118 -16.48 5.42 -11.79
CA MET A 118 -15.90 4.69 -10.65
C MET A 118 -16.93 3.88 -9.85
N ALA A 119 -18.20 3.89 -10.24
CA ALA A 119 -19.27 3.19 -9.53
C ALA A 119 -18.93 1.70 -9.33
N GLY A 120 -19.04 1.22 -8.10
CA GLY A 120 -18.71 -0.16 -7.69
C GLY A 120 -17.22 -0.49 -7.66
N LYS A 121 -16.33 0.43 -8.08
CA LYS A 121 -14.88 0.23 -8.03
C LYS A 121 -14.32 0.56 -6.64
N ILE A 122 -13.17 -0.02 -6.32
CA ILE A 122 -12.40 0.35 -5.15
C ILE A 122 -11.72 1.68 -5.43
N VAL A 123 -11.99 2.68 -4.59
CA VAL A 123 -11.40 4.01 -4.70
C VAL A 123 -10.63 4.32 -3.41
N ILE A 124 -9.34 4.54 -3.56
CA ILE A 124 -8.44 4.93 -2.46
C ILE A 124 -8.29 6.44 -2.50
N ASP A 125 -8.76 7.13 -1.47
CA ASP A 125 -8.54 8.56 -1.32
C ASP A 125 -7.41 8.82 -0.32
N CYS A 126 -6.33 9.44 -0.79
CA CYS A 126 -5.18 9.84 0.03
C CYS A 126 -5.11 11.36 0.28
N GLY A 127 -6.17 12.09 -0.05
CA GLY A 127 -6.23 13.54 0.16
C GLY A 127 -6.33 13.93 1.63
N ASN A 128 -5.79 15.10 1.98
CA ASN A 128 -5.97 15.72 3.28
C ASN A 128 -6.47 17.17 3.10
N PRO A 129 -7.52 17.58 3.82
CA PRO A 129 -8.00 18.96 3.79
C PRO A 129 -6.96 19.90 4.40
N ARG A 130 -6.86 21.10 3.81
CA ARG A 130 -6.00 22.17 4.28
C ARG A 130 -6.75 23.51 4.12
N ALA A 131 -7.02 24.19 5.22
CA ALA A 131 -7.77 25.44 5.20
C ALA A 131 -7.12 26.53 4.34
N ASP A 132 -5.77 26.59 4.34
CA ASP A 132 -4.97 27.53 3.55
C ASP A 132 -5.03 27.28 2.02
N ARG A 133 -5.47 26.11 1.60
CA ARG A 133 -5.57 25.71 0.17
C ARG A 133 -7.01 25.45 -0.28
N ASP A 134 -7.79 24.81 0.55
CA ASP A 134 -9.09 24.24 0.17
C ASP A 134 -10.27 25.08 0.70
N GLY A 135 -10.01 26.13 1.49
CA GLY A 135 -11.02 27.04 2.00
C GLY A 135 -11.95 26.42 3.07
N PRO A 136 -13.16 26.99 3.26
CA PRO A 136 -14.07 26.59 4.36
C PRO A 136 -14.49 25.11 4.35
N MET A 137 -14.50 24.45 3.19
CA MET A 137 -14.81 23.03 3.12
C MET A 137 -13.80 22.15 3.88
N ALA A 138 -12.57 22.65 4.06
CA ALA A 138 -11.55 21.92 4.81
C ALA A 138 -11.91 21.83 6.30
N ASP A 139 -12.47 22.89 6.85
CA ASP A 139 -12.88 22.95 8.26
C ASP A 139 -14.04 21.98 8.51
N ASP A 140 -15.03 21.93 7.61
CA ASP A 140 -16.13 20.95 7.67
C ASP A 140 -15.60 19.51 7.60
N ALA A 141 -14.70 19.23 6.66
CA ALA A 141 -14.12 17.90 6.51
C ALA A 141 -13.28 17.46 7.72
N VAL A 142 -12.57 18.39 8.36
CA VAL A 142 -11.83 18.12 9.61
C VAL A 142 -12.78 17.83 10.76
N ALA A 143 -13.85 18.66 10.90
CA ALA A 143 -14.81 18.52 12.00
C ALA A 143 -15.59 17.19 11.92
N ARG A 144 -16.01 16.80 10.72
CA ARG A 144 -16.83 15.60 10.47
C ARG A 144 -15.98 14.34 10.29
N GLY A 145 -14.72 14.48 9.89
CA GLY A 145 -13.79 13.40 9.53
C GLY A 145 -13.77 13.13 8.03
N THR A 146 -12.57 12.99 7.48
CA THR A 146 -12.37 12.84 6.03
C THR A 146 -13.00 11.57 5.45
N GLY A 147 -13.07 10.48 6.20
CA GLY A 147 -13.71 9.25 5.72
C GLY A 147 -15.18 9.47 5.38
N VAL A 148 -15.92 10.16 6.25
CA VAL A 148 -17.34 10.47 6.08
C VAL A 148 -17.56 11.47 4.94
N THR A 149 -16.82 12.58 4.95
CA THR A 149 -16.97 13.63 3.94
C THR A 149 -16.54 13.19 2.55
N SER A 150 -15.46 12.39 2.43
CA SER A 150 -15.06 11.84 1.13
C SER A 150 -16.10 10.86 0.56
N ALA A 151 -16.77 10.08 1.41
CA ALA A 151 -17.83 9.19 0.95
C ALA A 151 -19.02 9.95 0.35
N GLU A 152 -19.36 11.11 0.90
CA GLU A 152 -20.42 11.98 0.35
C GLU A 152 -20.02 12.58 -1.01
N TYR A 153 -18.75 12.94 -1.17
CA TYR A 153 -18.25 13.48 -2.45
C TYR A 153 -18.10 12.41 -3.53
N LEU A 154 -17.98 11.13 -3.16
CA LEU A 154 -17.73 10.00 -4.05
C LEU A 154 -18.85 8.96 -3.96
N PRO A 155 -20.08 9.29 -4.34
CA PRO A 155 -21.20 8.36 -4.21
C PRO A 155 -21.04 7.14 -5.10
N GLY A 156 -21.45 5.97 -4.59
CA GLY A 156 -21.49 4.71 -5.33
C GLY A 156 -20.13 4.00 -5.49
N VAL A 157 -19.04 4.53 -4.93
CA VAL A 157 -17.74 3.87 -4.93
C VAL A 157 -17.55 3.03 -3.64
N ARG A 158 -16.62 2.09 -3.68
CA ARG A 158 -16.15 1.32 -2.54
C ARG A 158 -14.92 2.03 -1.94
N LEU A 159 -15.20 3.03 -1.09
CA LEU A 159 -14.19 3.99 -0.62
C LEU A 159 -13.25 3.38 0.43
N VAL A 160 -11.97 3.71 0.30
CA VAL A 160 -10.92 3.43 1.27
C VAL A 160 -10.15 4.72 1.56
N ARG A 161 -9.91 4.98 2.83
CA ARG A 161 -8.92 5.98 3.25
C ARG A 161 -7.61 5.27 3.54
N ALA A 162 -6.56 5.59 2.79
CA ALA A 162 -5.21 5.07 2.98
C ALA A 162 -4.18 6.01 2.33
N PHE A 163 -2.91 5.87 2.70
CA PHE A 163 -1.77 6.66 2.21
C PHE A 163 -1.81 8.17 2.54
N ASN A 164 -2.89 8.66 3.14
CA ASN A 164 -3.01 10.06 3.57
C ASN A 164 -2.13 10.40 4.79
N CYS A 165 -1.71 9.39 5.56
CA CYS A 165 -0.92 9.52 6.79
C CYS A 165 0.60 9.51 6.54
N MET A 166 1.04 9.64 5.28
CA MET A 166 2.44 9.66 4.90
C MET A 166 2.72 10.74 3.85
N SER A 167 3.99 11.13 3.72
CA SER A 167 4.43 12.07 2.69
C SER A 167 4.92 11.33 1.44
N ALA A 168 4.95 12.03 0.29
CA ALA A 168 5.55 11.51 -0.92
C ALA A 168 7.04 11.15 -0.72
N GLN A 169 7.78 11.93 0.08
CA GLN A 169 9.17 11.62 0.40
C GLN A 169 9.32 10.31 1.19
N GLN A 170 8.39 10.02 2.12
CA GLN A 170 8.37 8.72 2.80
C GLN A 170 8.04 7.59 1.83
N MET A 171 7.08 7.81 0.91
CA MET A 171 6.76 6.85 -0.15
C MET A 171 7.99 6.52 -1.02
N GLU A 172 8.80 7.51 -1.35
CA GLU A 172 9.99 7.33 -2.20
C GLU A 172 11.16 6.68 -1.45
N ARG A 173 11.43 7.11 -0.20
CA ARG A 173 12.65 6.75 0.52
C ARG A 173 12.52 5.51 1.38
N GLU A 174 11.31 5.25 1.89
CA GLU A 174 11.06 4.19 2.86
C GLU A 174 10.36 2.98 2.24
N ALA A 175 9.93 3.07 0.98
CA ALA A 175 9.39 1.93 0.26
C ALA A 175 10.43 0.79 0.22
N HIS A 176 10.00 -0.41 0.57
CA HIS A 176 10.83 -1.61 0.58
C HIS A 176 12.07 -1.56 1.52
N ARG A 177 12.09 -0.64 2.52
CA ARG A 177 13.13 -0.66 3.54
C ARG A 177 13.13 -2.00 4.28
N ALA A 178 14.29 -2.35 4.87
CA ALA A 178 14.38 -3.51 5.76
C ALA A 178 13.43 -3.37 6.96
N ASP A 179 12.99 -4.51 7.51
CA ASP A 179 12.12 -4.51 8.68
C ASP A 179 12.76 -3.79 9.90
N PRO A 180 11.94 -3.13 10.71
CA PRO A 180 10.49 -3.01 10.64
C PRO A 180 10.05 -1.93 9.62
N LYS A 181 9.07 -2.26 8.76
CA LYS A 181 8.50 -1.34 7.78
C LYS A 181 7.59 -0.29 8.43
N ILE A 182 7.31 0.79 7.68
CA ILE A 182 6.30 1.77 8.07
C ILE A 182 4.92 1.15 7.93
N GLY A 183 4.06 1.36 8.94
CA GLY A 183 2.65 1.00 8.91
C GLY A 183 1.83 2.04 8.14
N VAL A 184 0.96 1.58 7.23
CA VAL A 184 -0.01 2.42 6.52
C VAL A 184 -1.40 2.13 7.07
N PRO A 185 -2.05 3.12 7.72
CA PRO A 185 -3.41 2.95 8.24
C PRO A 185 -4.42 2.86 7.11
N ILE A 186 -5.41 1.97 7.27
CA ILE A 186 -6.49 1.73 6.31
C ILE A 186 -7.83 1.80 7.04
N ALA A 187 -8.77 2.58 6.49
CA ALA A 187 -10.15 2.63 6.96
C ALA A 187 -11.12 2.50 5.78
N SER A 188 -12.08 1.60 5.91
CA SER A 188 -13.15 1.39 4.93
C SER A 188 -14.29 0.60 5.58
N ASP A 189 -15.50 0.77 5.08
CA ASP A 189 -16.66 -0.05 5.48
C ASP A 189 -16.80 -1.33 4.60
N ASP A 190 -15.93 -1.51 3.61
CA ASP A 190 -15.94 -2.62 2.65
C ASP A 190 -14.74 -3.55 2.88
N GLN A 191 -15.00 -4.79 3.28
CA GLN A 191 -13.97 -5.78 3.62
C GLN A 191 -13.09 -6.18 2.43
N GLU A 192 -13.67 -6.30 1.25
CA GLU A 192 -12.90 -6.63 0.04
C GLU A 192 -12.02 -5.45 -0.40
N ALA A 193 -12.53 -4.21 -0.26
CA ALA A 193 -11.73 -3.01 -0.51
C ALA A 193 -10.55 -2.89 0.49
N ILE A 194 -10.75 -3.25 1.76
CA ILE A 194 -9.68 -3.36 2.76
C ILE A 194 -8.64 -4.40 2.32
N ARG A 195 -9.08 -5.59 1.91
CA ARG A 195 -8.19 -6.67 1.48
C ARG A 195 -7.32 -6.25 0.29
N VAL A 196 -7.94 -5.72 -0.76
CA VAL A 196 -7.24 -5.27 -1.98
C VAL A 196 -6.29 -4.11 -1.67
N THR A 197 -6.73 -3.14 -0.84
CA THR A 197 -5.86 -2.03 -0.45
C THR A 197 -4.68 -2.50 0.40
N SER A 198 -4.89 -3.49 1.28
CA SER A 198 -3.81 -4.08 2.07
C SER A 198 -2.76 -4.76 1.19
N GLU A 199 -3.17 -5.44 0.12
CA GLU A 199 -2.25 -6.00 -0.88
C GLU A 199 -1.45 -4.89 -1.57
N LEU A 200 -2.10 -3.80 -1.99
CA LEU A 200 -1.43 -2.67 -2.62
C LEU A 200 -0.49 -1.92 -1.67
N VAL A 201 -0.78 -1.88 -0.38
CA VAL A 201 0.16 -1.37 0.64
C VAL A 201 1.41 -2.24 0.71
N VAL A 202 1.26 -3.57 0.74
CA VAL A 202 2.40 -4.51 0.73
C VAL A 202 3.21 -4.38 -0.56
N ASP A 203 2.54 -4.28 -1.70
CA ASP A 203 3.18 -4.14 -3.01
C ASP A 203 3.93 -2.81 -3.16
N SER A 204 3.53 -1.78 -2.42
CA SER A 204 4.30 -0.52 -2.31
C SER A 204 5.41 -0.56 -1.24
N GLY A 205 5.64 -1.71 -0.59
CA GLY A 205 6.77 -1.91 0.33
C GLY A 205 6.51 -1.51 1.78
N PHE A 206 5.25 -1.43 2.20
CA PHE A 206 4.80 -1.01 3.54
C PHE A 206 3.98 -2.10 4.23
N ASP A 207 3.67 -1.91 5.51
CA ASP A 207 2.83 -2.82 6.28
C ASP A 207 1.40 -2.26 6.42
N PRO A 208 0.35 -3.00 6.05
CA PRO A 208 -1.02 -2.55 6.23
C PRO A 208 -1.45 -2.62 7.70
N VAL A 209 -2.13 -1.58 8.17
CA VAL A 209 -2.74 -1.53 9.49
C VAL A 209 -4.22 -1.17 9.35
N VAL A 210 -5.09 -2.16 9.41
CA VAL A 210 -6.53 -1.94 9.33
C VAL A 210 -7.01 -1.29 10.63
N VAL A 211 -7.56 -0.07 10.52
CA VAL A 211 -8.03 0.72 11.65
C VAL A 211 -9.52 0.46 11.92
N GLY A 212 -10.30 0.24 10.88
CA GLY A 212 -11.74 -0.04 10.96
C GLY A 212 -12.55 0.64 9.87
N GLY A 213 -13.80 0.99 10.17
CA GLY A 213 -14.69 1.67 9.23
C GLY A 213 -14.25 3.10 8.88
N LEU A 214 -14.85 3.69 7.85
CA LEU A 214 -14.51 5.01 7.33
C LEU A 214 -14.52 6.11 8.39
N ALA A 215 -15.42 6.04 9.37
CA ALA A 215 -15.50 7.01 10.47
C ALA A 215 -14.21 7.08 11.30
N ARG A 216 -13.42 5.99 11.35
CA ARG A 216 -12.15 5.93 12.06
C ARG A 216 -10.98 6.56 11.30
N ALA A 217 -11.16 6.95 10.03
CA ALA A 217 -10.12 7.64 9.27
C ALA A 217 -9.63 8.92 9.97
N ARG A 218 -10.51 9.60 10.71
CA ARG A 218 -10.19 10.77 11.53
C ARG A 218 -9.04 10.53 12.54
N GLU A 219 -8.78 9.29 12.92
CA GLU A 219 -7.74 8.93 13.89
C GLU A 219 -6.32 9.03 13.29
N PHE A 220 -6.21 9.02 11.96
CA PHE A 220 -4.94 9.15 11.25
C PHE A 220 -4.93 10.26 10.18
N ASP A 221 -5.92 11.13 10.18
CA ASP A 221 -5.95 12.33 9.36
C ASP A 221 -4.86 13.34 9.71
N ARG A 222 -4.65 14.32 8.85
CA ARG A 222 -3.73 15.43 9.08
C ARG A 222 -3.99 16.09 10.44
N GLY A 223 -2.93 16.34 11.20
CA GLY A 223 -2.98 16.95 12.53
C GLY A 223 -3.08 15.97 13.69
N THR A 224 -3.26 14.68 13.42
CA THR A 224 -3.24 13.64 14.47
C THR A 224 -1.81 13.30 14.92
N PRO A 225 -1.63 12.71 16.10
CA PRO A 225 -0.31 12.32 16.61
C PRO A 225 0.45 11.32 15.73
N VAL A 226 -0.26 10.54 14.88
CA VAL A 226 0.34 9.53 14.00
C VAL A 226 0.69 10.05 12.61
N TYR A 227 0.19 11.24 12.25
CA TYR A 227 0.34 11.79 10.92
C TYR A 227 1.79 12.07 10.54
N VAL A 228 2.28 11.51 9.43
CA VAL A 228 3.64 11.66 8.84
C VAL A 228 4.78 11.26 9.79
N ARG A 229 4.52 10.45 10.81
CA ARG A 229 5.54 10.07 11.82
C ARG A 229 6.40 8.88 11.38
N GLY A 230 6.03 8.16 10.32
CA GLY A 230 6.78 6.99 9.87
C GLY A 230 6.80 5.84 10.90
N LEU A 231 5.72 5.71 11.67
CA LEU A 231 5.57 4.67 12.69
C LEU A 231 5.56 3.28 12.04
N THR A 232 6.14 2.30 12.70
CA THR A 232 6.00 0.90 12.30
C THR A 232 4.57 0.41 12.52
N ALA A 233 4.19 -0.72 11.92
CA ALA A 233 2.85 -1.28 12.11
C ALA A 233 2.54 -1.54 13.61
N ALA A 234 3.51 -2.00 14.39
CA ALA A 234 3.36 -2.22 15.83
C ALA A 234 3.11 -0.91 16.59
N GLN A 235 3.95 0.11 16.35
CA GLN A 235 3.80 1.42 16.95
C GLN A 235 2.49 2.11 16.57
N LEU A 236 2.07 1.94 15.29
CA LEU A 236 0.81 2.50 14.81
C LEU A 236 -0.41 1.83 15.48
N ARG A 237 -0.38 0.50 15.65
CA ARG A 237 -1.44 -0.23 16.38
C ARG A 237 -1.53 0.25 17.84
N GLU A 238 -0.40 0.38 18.52
CA GLU A 238 -0.34 0.89 19.89
C GLU A 238 -0.92 2.31 19.98
N ALA A 239 -0.45 3.23 19.11
CA ALA A 239 -0.90 4.62 19.09
C ALA A 239 -2.41 4.77 18.82
N LEU A 240 -2.96 3.90 17.97
CA LEU A 240 -4.39 3.87 17.61
C LEU A 240 -5.22 2.91 18.50
N ARG A 241 -4.62 2.31 19.53
CA ARG A 241 -5.27 1.37 20.48
C ARG A 241 -6.02 0.24 19.75
N LEU A 242 -5.34 -0.34 18.75
CA LEU A 242 -5.84 -1.50 18.02
C LEU A 242 -5.35 -2.79 18.71
N ASN A 243 -6.28 -3.69 19.01
CA ASN A 243 -5.99 -5.00 19.61
C ASN A 243 -5.30 -5.95 18.62
#